data_a4f0a35a5c489feb6de243483585b438
#
_entry.id   a4f0a35a5c489feb6de243483585b438
#
_cell.length_a   1.000
_cell.length_b   1.000
_cell.length_c   1.000
_cell.angle_alpha   90.00
_cell.angle_beta   90.00
_cell.angle_gamma   90.00
#
_symmetry.space_group_name_H-M   'P 1'
#
loop_
_entity.id
_entity.type
_entity.pdbx_description
1 polymer ?
#
loop_
_entity_poly.entity_id
_entity_poly.type
_entity_poly.pdbx_seq_one_letter_code
_entity_poly.pdbx_strand_id
1 'polypeptide(L)'
;MIIGFAGRCRSGKTVLSEVCEKYGYQRLSFALPLKQLCADILDISIDELNRAKNENIPIEITIGKDICEILSEETNIPIETTTEICDGKYLHTVRDMLQFIGTDYIRKYNKDWHVNKIREMIDENTNYVIDDVRFPNEKKIIEELGGDCWFVTRTTLENVSNHESETSITWKDCFNKVIINDSTLHEMLFKWEIFMDNYTRSCAIRDEEFNRILENGSADNIASLSVLSMLMLSKALFSYVPKIFEKDNIENITMNEDKSVFIKYKDGTIEMVDNPLNIEELKILL
;
A
#
# COMPACT_ATOMS: atom_id res chain seq x y z
N MET A 1 -8.33 11.01 -5.81
CA MET A 1 -7.33 10.76 -4.74
C MET A 1 -7.10 9.26 -4.56
N ILE A 2 -5.87 8.82 -4.23
CA ILE A 2 -5.55 7.40 -4.07
C ILE A 2 -4.91 7.16 -2.70
N ILE A 3 -5.40 6.17 -1.96
CA ILE A 3 -4.80 5.70 -0.70
C ILE A 3 -4.35 4.26 -0.89
N GLY A 4 -3.05 3.99 -0.70
CA GLY A 4 -2.49 2.64 -0.72
C GLY A 4 -2.14 2.14 0.68
N PHE A 5 -2.39 0.87 0.96
CA PHE A 5 -1.97 0.21 2.18
C PHE A 5 -0.96 -0.89 1.88
N ALA A 6 0.26 -0.72 2.39
CA ALA A 6 1.30 -1.74 2.44
C ALA A 6 1.37 -2.38 3.82
N GLY A 7 2.05 -3.51 3.94
CA GLY A 7 2.25 -4.20 5.21
C GLY A 7 1.92 -5.68 5.14
N ARG A 8 2.31 -6.42 6.17
CA ARG A 8 2.19 -7.88 6.22
C ARG A 8 0.74 -8.35 6.25
N CYS A 9 0.54 -9.62 5.91
CA CYS A 9 -0.76 -10.28 6.08
C CYS A 9 -1.25 -10.14 7.53
N ARG A 10 -2.57 -9.95 7.73
CA ARG A 10 -3.22 -9.77 9.04
C ARG A 10 -2.85 -8.48 9.79
N SER A 11 -2.19 -7.52 9.16
CA SER A 11 -1.92 -6.22 9.79
C SER A 11 -3.16 -5.32 9.93
N GLY A 12 -4.26 -5.61 9.21
CA GLY A 12 -5.52 -4.85 9.28
C GLY A 12 -5.80 -3.97 8.07
N LYS A 13 -5.02 -4.06 6.98
CA LYS A 13 -5.19 -3.25 5.75
C LYS A 13 -6.63 -3.29 5.21
N THR A 14 -7.20 -4.48 5.09
CA THR A 14 -8.56 -4.68 4.58
C THR A 14 -9.61 -3.92 5.38
N VAL A 15 -9.49 -3.93 6.72
CA VAL A 15 -10.43 -3.20 7.59
C VAL A 15 -10.31 -1.69 7.40
N LEU A 16 -9.08 -1.17 7.21
CA LEU A 16 -8.87 0.24 6.91
C LEU A 16 -9.46 0.62 5.54
N SER A 17 -9.37 -0.26 4.55
CA SER A 17 -9.98 -0.06 3.23
C SER A 17 -11.51 -0.01 3.31
N GLU A 18 -12.14 -0.87 4.11
CA GLU A 18 -13.58 -0.85 4.34
C GLU A 18 -14.07 0.47 4.95
N VAL A 19 -13.25 1.10 5.80
CA VAL A 19 -13.57 2.46 6.28
C VAL A 19 -13.44 3.47 5.14
N CYS A 20 -12.38 3.42 4.32
CA CYS A 20 -12.24 4.33 3.18
C CYS A 20 -13.44 4.23 2.21
N GLU A 21 -13.99 3.03 1.99
CA GLU A 21 -15.17 2.82 1.16
C GLU A 21 -16.39 3.61 1.70
N LYS A 22 -16.56 3.73 3.03
CA LYS A 22 -17.60 4.57 3.65
C LYS A 22 -17.43 6.06 3.34
N TYR A 23 -16.22 6.50 3.02
CA TYR A 23 -15.88 7.87 2.59
C TYR A 23 -15.90 8.05 1.08
N GLY A 24 -16.48 7.10 0.34
CA GLY A 24 -16.67 7.19 -1.11
C GLY A 24 -15.45 6.76 -1.93
N TYR A 25 -14.48 6.08 -1.34
CA TYR A 25 -13.38 5.48 -2.08
C TYR A 25 -13.83 4.18 -2.72
N GLN A 26 -13.44 3.98 -3.99
CA GLN A 26 -13.60 2.69 -4.65
C GLN A 26 -12.39 1.81 -4.37
N ARG A 27 -12.65 0.55 -4.04
CA ARG A 27 -11.57 -0.40 -3.78
C ARG A 27 -11.00 -0.95 -5.06
N LEU A 28 -9.68 -0.88 -5.20
CA LEU A 28 -8.89 -1.53 -6.23
C LEU A 28 -7.85 -2.47 -5.60
N SER A 29 -7.29 -3.35 -6.40
CA SER A 29 -6.26 -4.30 -5.97
C SER A 29 -5.29 -4.55 -7.12
N PHE A 30 -3.98 -4.52 -6.87
CA PHE A 30 -2.96 -4.88 -7.85
C PHE A 30 -3.09 -6.34 -8.31
N ALA A 31 -3.70 -7.18 -7.48
CA ALA A 31 -4.01 -8.56 -7.86
C ALA A 31 -5.28 -8.69 -8.73
N LEU A 32 -6.10 -7.65 -8.89
CA LEU A 32 -7.37 -7.74 -9.63
C LEU A 32 -7.18 -8.13 -11.10
N PRO A 33 -6.27 -7.51 -11.88
CA PRO A 33 -6.06 -7.90 -13.27
C PRO A 33 -5.61 -9.35 -13.42
N LEU A 34 -4.74 -9.83 -12.53
CA LEU A 34 -4.31 -11.22 -12.51
C LEU A 34 -5.46 -12.17 -12.18
N LYS A 35 -6.32 -11.80 -11.21
CA LYS A 35 -7.50 -12.61 -10.87
C LYS A 35 -8.48 -12.68 -12.04
N GLN A 36 -8.68 -11.56 -12.75
CA GLN A 36 -9.52 -11.54 -13.94
C GLN A 36 -8.96 -12.48 -15.01
N LEU A 37 -7.68 -12.36 -15.34
CA LEU A 37 -7.01 -13.24 -16.30
C LEU A 37 -7.15 -14.74 -15.93
N CYS A 38 -6.94 -15.09 -14.65
CA CYS A 38 -7.11 -16.46 -14.18
C CYS A 38 -8.57 -16.91 -14.22
N ALA A 39 -9.52 -16.05 -13.92
CA ALA A 39 -10.95 -16.35 -13.99
C ALA A 39 -11.39 -16.59 -15.44
N ASP A 40 -10.92 -15.76 -16.38
CA ASP A 40 -11.19 -15.91 -17.82
C ASP A 40 -10.60 -17.21 -18.37
N ILE A 41 -9.37 -17.59 -17.97
CA ILE A 41 -8.75 -18.88 -18.33
C ILE A 41 -9.56 -20.08 -17.81
N LEU A 42 -10.16 -19.94 -16.62
CA LEU A 42 -10.95 -21.01 -16.01
C LEU A 42 -12.44 -20.98 -16.41
N ASP A 43 -12.86 -19.97 -17.18
CA ASP A 43 -14.26 -19.72 -17.54
C ASP A 43 -15.20 -19.66 -16.31
N ILE A 44 -14.76 -18.92 -15.27
CA ILE A 44 -15.51 -18.72 -14.03
C ILE A 44 -15.55 -17.23 -13.66
N SER A 45 -16.47 -16.86 -12.77
CA SER A 45 -16.49 -15.51 -12.20
C SER A 45 -15.35 -15.26 -11.20
N ILE A 46 -15.00 -13.98 -10.98
CA ILE A 46 -14.03 -13.59 -9.93
C ILE A 46 -14.49 -14.06 -8.54
N ASP A 47 -15.79 -14.03 -8.27
CA ASP A 47 -16.34 -14.49 -7.00
C ASP A 47 -16.15 -15.99 -6.79
N GLU A 48 -16.35 -16.79 -7.84
CA GLU A 48 -16.05 -18.22 -7.82
C GLU A 48 -14.56 -18.50 -7.67
N LEU A 49 -13.71 -17.74 -8.36
CA LEU A 49 -12.26 -17.80 -8.20
C LEU A 49 -11.83 -17.51 -6.76
N ASN A 50 -12.37 -16.43 -6.16
CA ASN A 50 -12.09 -16.07 -4.77
C ASN A 50 -12.58 -17.13 -3.79
N ARG A 51 -13.76 -17.71 -4.03
CA ARG A 51 -14.30 -18.83 -3.23
C ARG A 51 -13.37 -20.04 -3.33
N ALA A 52 -13.01 -20.47 -4.54
CA ALA A 52 -12.13 -21.60 -4.77
C ALA A 52 -10.76 -21.42 -4.09
N LYS A 53 -10.20 -20.20 -4.16
CA LYS A 53 -8.96 -19.82 -3.47
C LYS A 53 -9.09 -19.92 -1.94
N ASN A 54 -10.19 -19.42 -1.37
CA ASN A 54 -10.38 -19.33 0.09
C ASN A 54 -10.70 -20.70 0.70
N GLU A 55 -11.50 -21.50 0.01
CA GLU A 55 -11.89 -22.86 0.40
C GLU A 55 -10.89 -23.93 -0.03
N ASN A 56 -9.82 -23.51 -0.74
CA ASN A 56 -8.78 -24.37 -1.28
C ASN A 56 -9.34 -25.49 -2.17
N ILE A 57 -10.32 -25.14 -3.02
CA ILE A 57 -10.94 -26.07 -3.97
C ILE A 57 -9.92 -26.40 -5.07
N PRO A 58 -9.68 -27.68 -5.39
CA PRO A 58 -8.82 -28.09 -6.50
C PRO A 58 -9.39 -27.61 -7.85
N ILE A 59 -8.52 -27.12 -8.74
CA ILE A 59 -8.87 -26.74 -10.13
C ILE A 59 -8.29 -27.72 -11.16
N GLU A 60 -7.15 -28.36 -10.84
CA GLU A 60 -6.48 -29.41 -11.63
C GLU A 60 -6.34 -29.07 -13.12
N ILE A 61 -5.72 -27.93 -13.42
CA ILE A 61 -5.52 -27.44 -14.79
C ILE A 61 -4.07 -27.68 -15.26
N THR A 62 -3.92 -28.10 -16.50
CA THR A 62 -2.63 -28.09 -17.20
C THR A 62 -2.64 -26.98 -18.22
N ILE A 63 -1.62 -26.10 -18.17
CA ILE A 63 -1.47 -25.01 -19.14
C ILE A 63 -1.11 -25.64 -20.50
N GLY A 64 -1.98 -25.50 -21.48
CA GLY A 64 -1.76 -25.89 -22.86
C GLY A 64 -1.36 -24.70 -23.72
N LYS A 65 -1.15 -24.94 -25.03
CA LYS A 65 -0.73 -23.89 -25.97
C LYS A 65 -1.76 -22.78 -26.13
N ASP A 66 -3.04 -23.12 -26.06
CA ASP A 66 -4.17 -22.18 -26.06
C ASP A 66 -4.10 -21.19 -24.90
N ILE A 67 -3.82 -21.67 -23.70
CA ILE A 67 -3.60 -20.80 -22.52
C ILE A 67 -2.32 -20.01 -22.66
N CYS A 68 -1.25 -20.58 -23.27
CA CYS A 68 -0.02 -19.83 -23.54
C CYS A 68 -0.25 -18.65 -24.51
N GLU A 69 -1.11 -18.82 -25.50
CA GLU A 69 -1.48 -17.75 -26.43
C GLU A 69 -2.20 -16.62 -25.67
N ILE A 70 -3.21 -16.94 -24.85
CA ILE A 70 -3.91 -15.97 -24.00
C ILE A 70 -2.93 -15.23 -23.07
N LEU A 71 -2.06 -15.97 -22.38
CA LEU A 71 -1.05 -15.40 -21.48
C LEU A 71 -0.10 -14.45 -22.20
N SER A 72 0.38 -14.83 -23.39
CA SER A 72 1.29 -14.03 -24.19
C SER A 72 0.66 -12.71 -24.63
N GLU A 73 -0.56 -12.76 -25.16
CA GLU A 73 -1.31 -11.59 -25.60
C GLU A 73 -1.61 -10.62 -24.45
N GLU A 74 -2.14 -11.13 -23.33
CA GLU A 74 -2.53 -10.30 -22.18
C GLU A 74 -1.34 -9.69 -21.44
N THR A 75 -0.21 -10.37 -21.42
CA THR A 75 0.98 -9.94 -20.66
C THR A 75 2.03 -9.22 -21.50
N ASN A 76 1.89 -9.20 -22.82
CA ASN A 76 2.90 -8.71 -23.78
C ASN A 76 4.28 -9.39 -23.59
N ILE A 77 4.28 -10.66 -23.18
CA ILE A 77 5.48 -11.51 -23.12
C ILE A 77 5.52 -12.36 -24.38
N PRO A 78 6.67 -12.47 -25.10
CA PRO A 78 6.75 -13.22 -26.34
C PRO A 78 6.25 -14.66 -26.20
N ILE A 79 5.52 -15.16 -27.22
CA ILE A 79 4.89 -16.48 -27.18
C ILE A 79 5.90 -17.62 -27.02
N GLU A 80 7.11 -17.47 -27.57
CA GLU A 80 8.18 -18.45 -27.42
C GLU A 80 8.60 -18.58 -25.95
N THR A 81 8.78 -17.43 -25.28
CA THR A 81 9.10 -17.38 -23.84
C THR A 81 7.96 -17.93 -22.99
N THR A 82 6.72 -17.56 -23.32
CA THR A 82 5.52 -18.03 -22.63
C THR A 82 5.37 -19.54 -22.74
N THR A 83 5.53 -20.09 -23.94
CA THR A 83 5.44 -21.54 -24.19
C THR A 83 6.55 -22.29 -23.46
N GLU A 84 7.79 -21.79 -23.51
CA GLU A 84 8.93 -22.43 -22.82
C GLU A 84 8.69 -22.56 -21.31
N ILE A 85 8.02 -21.60 -20.69
CA ILE A 85 7.84 -21.52 -19.24
C ILE A 85 6.56 -22.18 -18.78
N CYS A 86 5.48 -21.99 -19.53
CA CYS A 86 4.13 -22.29 -19.09
C CYS A 86 3.58 -23.61 -19.67
N ASP A 87 3.95 -24.00 -20.90
CA ASP A 87 3.38 -25.18 -21.56
C ASP A 87 3.65 -26.46 -20.75
N GLY A 88 2.61 -27.26 -20.55
CA GLY A 88 2.67 -28.48 -19.76
C GLY A 88 2.70 -28.27 -18.25
N LYS A 89 2.66 -27.03 -17.75
CA LYS A 89 2.64 -26.77 -16.31
C LYS A 89 1.30 -27.21 -15.72
N TYR A 90 1.37 -28.10 -14.74
CA TYR A 90 0.20 -28.53 -13.98
C TYR A 90 0.02 -27.68 -12.72
N LEU A 91 -1.20 -27.19 -12.50
CA LEU A 91 -1.59 -26.35 -11.36
C LEU A 91 -2.76 -27.01 -10.65
N HIS A 92 -2.60 -27.23 -9.35
CA HIS A 92 -3.56 -27.99 -8.55
C HIS A 92 -4.65 -27.09 -7.94
N THR A 93 -4.30 -25.87 -7.52
CA THR A 93 -5.22 -24.94 -6.84
C THR A 93 -5.19 -23.55 -7.49
N VAL A 94 -6.23 -22.76 -7.25
CA VAL A 94 -6.25 -21.33 -7.63
C VAL A 94 -5.07 -20.59 -7.02
N ARG A 95 -4.64 -20.94 -5.83
CA ARG A 95 -3.48 -20.31 -5.18
C ARG A 95 -2.20 -20.60 -5.94
N ASP A 96 -1.99 -21.82 -6.37
CA ASP A 96 -0.84 -22.21 -7.21
C ASP A 96 -0.87 -21.46 -8.53
N MET A 97 -2.05 -21.36 -9.16
CA MET A 97 -2.24 -20.62 -10.42
C MET A 97 -1.89 -19.14 -10.27
N LEU A 98 -2.44 -18.46 -9.27
CA LEU A 98 -2.16 -17.04 -9.01
C LEU A 98 -0.67 -16.82 -8.68
N GLN A 99 -0.04 -17.70 -7.93
CA GLN A 99 1.37 -17.62 -7.59
C GLN A 99 2.25 -17.84 -8.81
N PHE A 100 2.03 -18.90 -9.57
CA PHE A 100 2.81 -19.22 -10.75
C PHE A 100 2.67 -18.15 -11.83
N ILE A 101 1.44 -17.84 -12.26
CA ILE A 101 1.21 -16.85 -13.32
C ILE A 101 1.63 -15.45 -12.85
N GLY A 102 1.27 -15.04 -11.64
CA GLY A 102 1.55 -13.70 -11.14
C GLY A 102 3.01 -13.44 -10.80
N THR A 103 3.68 -14.38 -10.11
CA THR A 103 5.03 -14.19 -9.59
C THR A 103 6.08 -14.83 -10.47
N ASP A 104 5.95 -16.14 -10.75
CA ASP A 104 7.00 -16.90 -11.42
C ASP A 104 7.05 -16.59 -12.94
N TYR A 105 5.94 -16.16 -13.51
CA TYR A 105 5.83 -15.79 -14.92
C TYR A 105 5.75 -14.27 -15.12
N ILE A 106 4.62 -13.61 -14.79
CA ILE A 106 4.42 -12.19 -15.13
C ILE A 106 5.48 -11.30 -14.49
N ARG A 107 5.67 -11.31 -13.18
CA ARG A 107 6.63 -10.42 -12.52
C ARG A 107 8.08 -10.64 -12.95
N LYS A 108 8.41 -11.85 -13.32
CA LYS A 108 9.77 -12.17 -13.78
C LYS A 108 10.07 -11.59 -15.16
N TYR A 109 9.10 -11.54 -16.07
CA TYR A 109 9.30 -11.16 -17.48
C TYR A 109 8.67 -9.80 -17.83
N ASN A 110 7.63 -9.36 -17.10
CA ASN A 110 7.01 -8.05 -17.21
C ASN A 110 6.61 -7.53 -15.82
N LYS A 111 7.58 -7.09 -15.02
CA LYS A 111 7.38 -6.66 -13.63
C LYS A 111 6.42 -5.50 -13.46
N ASP A 112 6.22 -4.69 -14.47
CA ASP A 112 5.34 -3.51 -14.42
C ASP A 112 3.92 -3.80 -14.95
N TRP A 113 3.62 -5.02 -15.38
CA TRP A 113 2.31 -5.38 -15.92
C TRP A 113 1.16 -5.05 -14.96
N HIS A 114 1.26 -5.44 -13.68
CA HIS A 114 0.22 -5.14 -12.67
C HIS A 114 0.01 -3.64 -12.49
N VAL A 115 1.10 -2.88 -12.45
CA VAL A 115 1.08 -1.42 -12.28
C VAL A 115 0.44 -0.75 -13.49
N ASN A 116 0.77 -1.18 -14.71
CA ASN A 116 0.22 -0.64 -15.94
C ASN A 116 -1.29 -0.93 -16.04
N LYS A 117 -1.73 -2.15 -15.73
CA LYS A 117 -3.15 -2.50 -15.72
C LYS A 117 -3.95 -1.66 -14.70
N ILE A 118 -3.42 -1.42 -13.52
CA ILE A 118 -4.07 -0.54 -12.53
C ILE A 118 -4.10 0.91 -13.01
N ARG A 119 -3.03 1.41 -13.65
CA ARG A 119 -3.01 2.77 -14.22
C ARG A 119 -4.13 2.97 -15.25
N GLU A 120 -4.41 1.97 -16.09
CA GLU A 120 -5.50 1.99 -17.07
C GLU A 120 -6.91 2.02 -16.44
N MET A 121 -7.04 1.49 -15.21
CA MET A 121 -8.32 1.42 -14.48
C MET A 121 -8.63 2.68 -13.66
N ILE A 122 -7.64 3.53 -13.40
CA ILE A 122 -7.81 4.73 -12.56
C ILE A 122 -8.41 5.86 -13.37
N ASP A 123 -9.53 6.39 -12.88
CA ASP A 123 -10.18 7.60 -13.33
C ASP A 123 -9.83 8.78 -12.41
N GLU A 124 -9.46 9.92 -12.96
CA GLU A 124 -9.04 11.12 -12.22
C GLU A 124 -10.14 11.70 -11.30
N ASN A 125 -11.42 11.46 -11.62
CA ASN A 125 -12.55 11.95 -10.85
C ASN A 125 -12.98 11.02 -9.70
N THR A 126 -12.36 9.86 -9.57
CA THR A 126 -12.72 8.85 -8.60
C THR A 126 -11.64 8.71 -7.53
N ASN A 127 -12.06 8.57 -6.28
CA ASN A 127 -11.15 8.26 -5.17
C ASN A 127 -10.98 6.75 -5.06
N TYR A 128 -9.75 6.28 -4.91
CA TYR A 128 -9.44 4.85 -4.82
C TYR A 128 -8.70 4.50 -3.54
N VAL A 129 -8.98 3.31 -3.03
CA VAL A 129 -8.20 2.66 -1.96
C VAL A 129 -7.66 1.32 -2.46
N ILE A 130 -6.36 1.06 -2.23
CA ILE A 130 -5.66 -0.15 -2.65
C ILE A 130 -5.02 -0.79 -1.42
N ASP A 131 -5.48 -1.98 -1.01
CA ASP A 131 -5.07 -2.63 0.24
C ASP A 131 -4.07 -3.79 0.09
N ASP A 132 -3.53 -3.98 -1.10
CA ASP A 132 -2.58 -5.05 -1.40
C ASP A 132 -1.25 -4.55 -1.98
N VAL A 133 -0.83 -3.34 -1.59
CA VAL A 133 0.48 -2.80 -2.00
C VAL A 133 1.60 -3.64 -1.38
N ARG A 134 2.42 -4.27 -2.23
CA ARG A 134 3.45 -5.23 -1.80
C ARG A 134 4.84 -4.95 -2.37
N PHE A 135 4.93 -4.23 -3.49
CA PHE A 135 6.17 -4.01 -4.22
C PHE A 135 6.47 -2.51 -4.40
N PRO A 136 7.76 -2.13 -4.46
CA PRO A 136 8.17 -0.72 -4.60
C PRO A 136 7.59 -0.02 -5.84
N ASN A 137 7.42 -0.72 -6.98
CA ASN A 137 6.80 -0.15 -8.17
C ASN A 137 5.29 0.12 -7.99
N GLU A 138 4.59 -0.69 -7.17
CA GLU A 138 3.19 -0.46 -6.81
C GLU A 138 3.03 0.77 -5.92
N LYS A 139 3.91 0.96 -4.94
CA LYS A 139 3.97 2.19 -4.14
C LYS A 139 4.27 3.40 -5.03
N LYS A 140 5.28 3.28 -5.89
CA LYS A 140 5.73 4.36 -6.77
C LYS A 140 4.60 4.88 -7.67
N ILE A 141 3.80 4.00 -8.29
CA ILE A 141 2.68 4.44 -9.14
C ILE A 141 1.61 5.19 -8.34
N ILE A 142 1.30 4.77 -7.12
CA ILE A 142 0.35 5.48 -6.25
C ILE A 142 0.84 6.91 -6.01
N GLU A 143 2.14 7.09 -5.71
CA GLU A 143 2.75 8.40 -5.47
C GLU A 143 2.84 9.25 -6.74
N GLU A 144 3.15 8.66 -7.90
CA GLU A 144 3.14 9.34 -9.20
C GLU A 144 1.76 9.88 -9.58
N LEU A 145 0.70 9.18 -9.15
CA LEU A 145 -0.69 9.60 -9.35
C LEU A 145 -1.21 10.54 -8.24
N GLY A 146 -0.30 11.09 -7.42
CA GLY A 146 -0.63 12.03 -6.35
C GLY A 146 -1.31 11.40 -5.14
N GLY A 147 -1.22 10.09 -4.98
CA GLY A 147 -1.77 9.35 -3.85
C GLY A 147 -0.77 9.16 -2.71
N ASP A 148 -1.26 8.58 -1.63
CA ASP A 148 -0.51 8.29 -0.42
C ASP A 148 -0.44 6.79 -0.13
N CYS A 149 0.77 6.29 0.18
CA CYS A 149 0.97 4.89 0.58
C CYS A 149 1.30 4.81 2.08
N TRP A 150 0.49 4.05 2.82
CA TRP A 150 0.57 3.86 4.26
C TRP A 150 1.06 2.46 4.60
N PHE A 151 2.02 2.35 5.50
CA PHE A 151 2.49 1.06 6.01
C PHE A 151 1.71 0.68 7.27
N VAL A 152 0.99 -0.45 7.22
CA VAL A 152 0.18 -0.95 8.33
C VAL A 152 0.90 -2.13 8.98
N THR A 153 1.16 -2.03 10.28
CA THR A 153 1.85 -3.07 11.05
C THR A 153 1.15 -3.36 12.37
N ARG A 154 1.50 -4.48 12.98
CA ARG A 154 1.16 -4.86 14.36
C ARG A 154 2.43 -5.35 15.04
N THR A 155 2.66 -4.96 16.28
CA THR A 155 3.83 -5.42 17.06
C THR A 155 3.73 -6.91 17.41
N THR A 156 2.50 -7.44 17.48
CA THR A 156 2.21 -8.84 17.82
C THR A 156 2.25 -9.79 16.62
N LEU A 157 2.50 -9.29 15.39
CA LEU A 157 2.63 -10.16 14.22
C LEU A 157 3.96 -10.92 14.28
N GLU A 158 3.90 -12.19 14.64
CA GLU A 158 4.98 -13.13 14.44
C GLU A 158 5.36 -13.22 12.95
N ASN A 159 6.61 -13.59 12.65
CA ASN A 159 7.12 -13.74 11.29
C ASN A 159 6.39 -14.89 10.56
N VAL A 160 5.27 -14.59 9.92
CA VAL A 160 4.39 -15.58 9.30
C VAL A 160 4.93 -16.07 7.96
N SER A 161 5.76 -15.30 7.25
CA SER A 161 6.35 -15.70 5.97
C SER A 161 7.52 -14.78 5.60
N ASN A 162 8.59 -15.38 5.06
CA ASN A 162 9.71 -14.67 4.44
C ASN A 162 9.54 -14.52 2.93
N HIS A 163 8.32 -14.67 2.41
CA HIS A 163 8.05 -14.52 0.98
C HIS A 163 8.32 -13.07 0.55
N GLU A 164 8.89 -12.89 -0.64
CA GLU A 164 9.25 -11.57 -1.18
C GLU A 164 8.08 -10.57 -1.13
N SER A 165 6.86 -11.02 -1.46
CA SER A 165 5.66 -10.18 -1.41
C SER A 165 5.27 -9.66 -0.02
N GLU A 166 5.86 -10.20 1.06
CA GLU A 166 5.62 -9.76 2.44
C GLU A 166 6.77 -8.92 3.00
N THR A 167 7.90 -8.83 2.27
CA THR A 167 9.15 -8.20 2.74
C THR A 167 9.68 -7.11 1.83
N SER A 168 9.15 -6.96 0.61
CA SER A 168 9.65 -6.01 -0.39
C SER A 168 9.36 -4.55 -0.05
N ILE A 169 8.34 -4.27 0.76
CA ILE A 169 8.07 -2.93 1.32
C ILE A 169 8.15 -3.03 2.83
N THR A 170 8.85 -2.09 3.44
CA THR A 170 9.02 -1.94 4.87
C THR A 170 8.45 -0.61 5.36
N TRP A 171 8.33 -0.44 6.68
CA TRP A 171 7.94 0.84 7.27
C TRP A 171 8.87 2.01 6.86
N LYS A 172 10.14 1.73 6.56
CA LYS A 172 11.12 2.74 6.10
C LYS A 172 10.75 3.33 4.75
N ASP A 173 10.14 2.54 3.88
CA ASP A 173 9.69 2.98 2.55
C ASP A 173 8.48 3.91 2.61
N CYS A 174 7.73 3.87 3.73
CA CYS A 174 6.55 4.69 3.99
C CYS A 174 6.72 5.56 5.24
N PHE A 175 7.92 6.06 5.49
CA PHE A 175 8.37 6.59 6.77
C PHE A 175 7.37 7.52 7.48
N ASN A 176 6.78 8.50 6.90
CA ASN A 176 5.83 9.41 7.56
C ASN A 176 4.38 8.93 7.56
N LYS A 177 4.14 7.67 7.15
CA LYS A 177 2.80 7.11 6.91
C LYS A 177 2.73 5.69 7.44
N VAL A 178 3.03 5.52 8.74
CA VAL A 178 3.00 4.22 9.42
C VAL A 178 1.81 4.16 10.38
N ILE A 179 1.01 3.11 10.24
CA ILE A 179 -0.12 2.81 11.12
C ILE A 179 0.23 1.59 11.96
N ILE A 180 0.26 1.74 13.28
CA ILE A 180 0.43 0.64 14.20
C ILE A 180 -0.92 0.22 14.73
N ASN A 181 -1.31 -0.98 14.37
CA ASN A 181 -2.61 -1.56 14.69
C ASN A 181 -2.49 -2.56 15.85
N ASP A 182 -2.16 -2.09 17.04
CA ASP A 182 -2.06 -2.91 18.26
C ASP A 182 -3.31 -2.81 19.14
N SER A 183 -4.29 -2.05 18.72
CA SER A 183 -5.54 -1.85 19.43
C SER A 183 -6.60 -2.90 19.07
N THR A 184 -7.71 -2.88 19.79
CA THR A 184 -8.90 -3.67 19.43
C THR A 184 -9.47 -3.22 18.08
N LEU A 185 -10.24 -4.09 17.43
CA LEU A 185 -10.89 -3.74 16.15
C LEU A 185 -11.74 -2.47 16.27
N HIS A 186 -12.49 -2.33 17.35
CA HIS A 186 -13.35 -1.17 17.59
C HIS A 186 -12.54 0.13 17.73
N GLU A 187 -11.46 0.11 18.50
CA GLU A 187 -10.58 1.27 18.67
C GLU A 187 -9.87 1.64 17.37
N MET A 188 -9.44 0.64 16.58
CA MET A 188 -8.82 0.87 15.29
C MET A 188 -9.79 1.53 14.31
N LEU A 189 -11.01 1.01 14.20
CA LEU A 189 -12.07 1.60 13.36
C LEU A 189 -12.36 3.04 13.77
N PHE A 190 -12.57 3.29 15.07
CA PHE A 190 -12.85 4.63 15.59
C PHE A 190 -11.71 5.62 15.30
N LYS A 191 -10.46 5.22 15.55
CA LYS A 191 -9.29 6.05 15.26
C LYS A 191 -9.16 6.35 13.76
N TRP A 192 -9.42 5.34 12.91
CA TRP A 192 -9.31 5.51 11.48
C TRP A 192 -10.45 6.37 10.91
N GLU A 193 -11.67 6.27 11.41
CA GLU A 193 -12.78 7.13 11.05
C GLU A 193 -12.47 8.61 11.36
N ILE A 194 -11.98 8.92 12.57
CA ILE A 194 -11.55 10.28 12.89
C ILE A 194 -10.39 10.74 12.00
N PHE A 195 -9.42 9.86 11.70
CA PHE A 195 -8.35 10.18 10.78
C PHE A 195 -8.91 10.54 9.39
N MET A 196 -9.81 9.75 8.85
CA MET A 196 -10.43 9.98 7.54
C MET A 196 -11.22 11.29 7.50
N ASP A 197 -11.96 11.63 8.55
CA ASP A 197 -12.64 12.93 8.69
C ASP A 197 -11.66 14.10 8.57
N ASN A 198 -10.54 14.03 9.30
CA ASN A 198 -9.51 15.07 9.28
C ASN A 198 -8.74 15.10 7.96
N TYR A 199 -8.41 13.94 7.40
CA TYR A 199 -7.71 13.80 6.14
C TYR A 199 -8.50 14.39 4.97
N THR A 200 -9.79 14.06 4.89
CA THR A 200 -10.69 14.56 3.86
C THR A 200 -10.84 16.09 3.97
N ARG A 201 -11.01 16.63 5.19
CA ARG A 201 -11.06 18.08 5.42
C ARG A 201 -9.75 18.78 5.03
N SER A 202 -8.60 18.20 5.39
CA SER A 202 -7.29 18.77 5.06
C SER A 202 -7.04 18.78 3.56
N CYS A 203 -7.49 17.78 2.83
CA CYS A 203 -7.40 17.73 1.37
C CYS A 203 -8.29 18.80 0.73
N ALA A 204 -9.54 18.96 1.19
CA ALA A 204 -10.44 19.99 0.69
C ALA A 204 -9.86 21.41 0.90
N ILE A 205 -9.35 21.70 2.11
CA ILE A 205 -8.71 23.00 2.42
C ILE A 205 -7.48 23.22 1.54
N ARG A 206 -6.64 22.20 1.34
CA ARG A 206 -5.48 22.27 0.46
C ARG A 206 -5.86 22.60 -0.98
N ASP A 207 -6.90 21.98 -1.49
CA ASP A 207 -7.34 22.16 -2.87
C ASP A 207 -7.96 23.56 -3.08
N GLU A 208 -8.75 24.06 -2.12
CA GLU A 208 -9.26 25.44 -2.13
C GLU A 208 -8.13 26.50 -2.06
N GLU A 209 -7.17 26.27 -1.18
CA GLU A 209 -6.03 27.19 -1.02
C GLU A 209 -5.06 27.12 -2.19
N PHE A 210 -4.83 25.94 -2.78
CA PHE A 210 -4.06 25.76 -4.00
C PHE A 210 -4.70 26.50 -5.19
N ASN A 211 -6.01 26.36 -5.37
CA ASN A 211 -6.75 27.08 -6.41
C ASN A 211 -6.68 28.60 -6.19
N ARG A 212 -6.82 29.07 -4.94
CA ARG A 212 -6.69 30.49 -4.59
C ARG A 212 -5.30 31.06 -4.90
N ILE A 213 -4.24 30.26 -4.77
CA ILE A 213 -2.86 30.65 -5.07
C ILE A 213 -2.60 30.65 -6.57
N LEU A 214 -3.12 29.67 -7.32
CA LEU A 214 -3.05 29.68 -8.77
C LEU A 214 -3.74 30.93 -9.37
N GLU A 215 -4.84 31.36 -8.77
CA GLU A 215 -5.55 32.58 -9.18
C GLU A 215 -4.79 33.85 -8.83
N ASN A 216 -4.02 33.87 -7.73
CA ASN A 216 -3.32 35.05 -7.23
C ASN A 216 -1.80 35.14 -7.58
N GLY A 217 -1.24 34.13 -8.25
CA GLY A 217 -0.02 34.20 -9.07
C GLY A 217 1.32 34.51 -8.38
N SER A 218 1.66 33.92 -7.21
CA SER A 218 3.00 34.07 -6.63
C SER A 218 3.64 32.73 -6.25
N ALA A 219 4.83 32.45 -6.83
CA ALA A 219 5.58 31.21 -6.63
C ALA A 219 6.05 30.96 -5.18
N ASP A 220 6.26 32.04 -4.39
CA ASP A 220 6.70 31.92 -2.99
C ASP A 220 5.61 31.35 -2.06
N ASN A 221 4.36 31.46 -2.45
CA ASN A 221 3.23 30.90 -1.69
C ASN A 221 3.06 29.39 -1.88
N ILE A 222 3.50 28.81 -3.01
CA ILE A 222 3.38 27.36 -3.30
C ILE A 222 4.31 26.54 -2.38
N ALA A 223 5.51 27.05 -2.10
CA ALA A 223 6.45 26.40 -1.19
C ALA A 223 5.92 26.38 0.26
N SER A 224 5.26 27.46 0.69
CA SER A 224 4.68 27.58 2.03
C SER A 224 3.49 26.64 2.25
N LEU A 225 2.71 26.36 1.20
CA LEU A 225 1.56 25.43 1.25
C LEU A 225 1.96 23.97 1.37
N SER A 226 3.03 23.57 0.68
CA SER A 226 3.52 22.19 0.79
C SER A 226 4.00 21.90 2.22
N VAL A 227 4.63 22.86 2.88
CA VAL A 227 5.04 22.75 4.29
C VAL A 227 3.84 22.76 5.23
N LEU A 228 2.84 23.60 4.99
CA LEU A 228 1.64 23.69 5.85
C LEU A 228 0.77 22.43 5.74
N SER A 229 0.61 21.88 4.54
CA SER A 229 -0.12 20.63 4.32
C SER A 229 0.62 19.42 4.91
N MET A 230 1.95 19.38 4.83
CA MET A 230 2.77 18.39 5.52
C MET A 230 2.67 18.51 7.05
N LEU A 231 2.67 19.73 7.59
CA LEU A 231 2.51 19.99 9.03
C LEU A 231 1.12 19.61 9.54
N MET A 232 0.05 19.88 8.78
CA MET A 232 -1.32 19.50 9.17
C MET A 232 -1.53 18.00 9.07
N LEU A 233 -1.02 17.33 8.05
CA LEU A 233 -1.01 15.87 7.91
C LEU A 233 -0.17 15.22 9.02
N SER A 234 1.01 15.76 9.32
CA SER A 234 1.84 15.24 10.41
C SER A 234 1.17 15.43 11.77
N LYS A 235 0.55 16.57 12.06
CA LYS A 235 -0.20 16.78 13.33
C LYS A 235 -1.39 15.84 13.46
N ALA A 236 -2.16 15.62 12.40
CA ALA A 236 -3.25 14.65 12.41
C ALA A 236 -2.71 13.23 12.63
N LEU A 237 -1.62 12.85 12.00
CA LEU A 237 -0.96 11.56 12.12
C LEU A 237 -0.34 11.32 13.49
N PHE A 238 0.38 12.28 14.04
CA PHE A 238 1.02 12.16 15.35
C PHE A 238 0.01 12.13 16.51
N SER A 239 -1.16 12.76 16.34
CA SER A 239 -2.26 12.56 17.30
C SER A 239 -2.86 11.15 17.23
N TYR A 240 -2.58 10.40 16.14
CA TYR A 240 -3.09 9.05 15.86
C TYR A 240 -2.04 7.94 15.84
N VAL A 241 -0.74 8.24 15.95
CA VAL A 241 0.27 7.21 16.28
C VAL A 241 0.11 6.89 17.76
N PRO A 242 -0.70 5.89 18.14
CA PRO A 242 -0.86 5.59 19.55
C PRO A 242 0.39 4.87 20.02
N LYS A 243 0.94 5.34 21.13
CA LYS A 243 1.78 4.56 22.03
C LYS A 243 3.21 4.18 21.66
N ILE A 244 3.71 4.32 20.42
CA ILE A 244 5.17 4.28 20.20
C ILE A 244 5.83 5.46 20.89
N PHE A 245 5.11 6.57 21.01
CA PHE A 245 5.54 7.79 21.70
C PHE A 245 4.70 8.08 22.94
N GLU A 246 4.30 7.07 23.71
CA GLU A 246 3.99 7.35 25.12
C GLU A 246 5.23 7.99 25.70
N LYS A 247 5.13 9.28 26.07
CA LYS A 247 6.20 10.06 26.72
C LYS A 247 6.93 9.26 27.79
N ASP A 248 6.25 8.30 28.36
CA ASP A 248 6.76 7.47 29.44
C ASP A 248 7.73 6.38 29.02
N ASN A 249 7.80 6.00 27.73
CA ASN A 249 8.69 4.95 27.22
C ASN A 249 9.95 5.47 26.52
N ILE A 250 10.00 6.73 26.14
CA ILE A 250 11.20 7.35 25.56
C ILE A 250 12.08 7.87 26.68
N GLU A 251 13.35 7.47 26.68
CA GLU A 251 14.37 7.99 27.60
C GLU A 251 15.05 9.23 27.04
N ASN A 252 15.41 9.20 25.75
CA ASN A 252 16.12 10.30 25.10
C ASN A 252 15.93 10.28 23.58
N ILE A 253 15.96 11.47 22.97
CA ILE A 253 16.00 11.66 21.50
C ILE A 253 17.26 12.47 21.19
N THR A 254 18.15 11.94 20.37
CA THR A 254 19.40 12.59 19.98
C THR A 254 19.47 12.72 18.45
N MET A 255 19.88 13.89 17.97
CA MET A 255 20.14 14.10 16.55
C MET A 255 21.64 14.32 16.35
N ASN A 256 22.22 13.64 15.37
CA ASN A 256 23.60 13.82 14.97
C ASN A 256 23.76 14.96 13.93
N GLU A 257 25.02 15.31 13.64
CA GLU A 257 25.36 16.35 12.64
C GLU A 257 24.90 16.00 11.22
N ASP A 258 24.77 14.71 10.91
CA ASP A 258 24.26 14.19 9.62
C ASP A 258 22.71 14.15 9.52
N LYS A 259 22.03 14.71 10.56
CA LYS A 259 20.56 14.71 10.72
C LYS A 259 19.92 13.37 10.98
N SER A 260 20.68 12.31 11.25
CA SER A 260 20.13 11.06 11.78
C SER A 260 19.59 11.27 13.20
N VAL A 261 18.38 10.78 13.47
CA VAL A 261 17.70 10.87 14.77
C VAL A 261 17.76 9.51 15.45
N PHE A 262 18.24 9.48 16.69
CA PHE A 262 18.24 8.29 17.53
C PHE A 262 17.22 8.44 18.65
N ILE A 263 16.35 7.46 18.78
CA ILE A 263 15.37 7.37 19.88
C ILE A 263 15.86 6.25 20.80
N LYS A 264 16.16 6.61 22.04
CA LYS A 264 16.47 5.65 23.09
C LYS A 264 15.25 5.43 23.97
N TYR A 265 14.86 4.18 24.12
CA TYR A 265 13.75 3.75 24.95
C TYR A 265 14.24 3.35 26.35
N LYS A 266 13.34 3.40 27.36
CA LYS A 266 13.65 3.03 28.74
C LYS A 266 14.03 1.55 28.92
N ASP A 267 13.66 0.69 27.99
CA ASP A 267 14.08 -0.72 27.95
C ASP A 267 15.51 -0.92 27.41
N GLY A 268 16.20 0.17 27.05
CA GLY A 268 17.54 0.16 26.50
C GLY A 268 17.63 0.01 25.00
N THR A 269 16.49 -0.17 24.29
CA THR A 269 16.45 -0.25 22.82
C THR A 269 16.82 1.11 22.23
N ILE A 270 17.64 1.10 21.17
CA ILE A 270 17.98 2.31 20.41
C ILE A 270 17.51 2.11 18.97
N GLU A 271 16.68 3.02 18.50
CA GLU A 271 16.19 3.08 17.12
C GLU A 271 16.81 4.27 16.41
N MET A 272 17.40 4.04 15.24
CA MET A 272 17.88 5.11 14.37
C MET A 272 16.79 5.45 13.35
N VAL A 273 16.43 6.71 13.29
CA VAL A 273 15.42 7.24 12.37
C VAL A 273 16.10 8.25 11.46
N ASP A 274 16.29 7.91 10.20
CA ASP A 274 16.76 8.86 9.17
C ASP A 274 15.63 9.87 8.92
N ASN A 275 15.65 11.00 9.64
CA ASN A 275 14.57 11.98 9.54
C ASN A 275 15.07 13.38 9.16
N PRO A 276 14.45 14.01 8.15
CA PRO A 276 14.66 15.42 7.83
C PRO A 276 13.87 16.38 8.75
N LEU A 277 13.05 15.92 9.70
CA LEU A 277 12.27 16.80 10.59
C LEU A 277 13.19 17.48 11.60
N ASN A 278 12.95 18.77 11.83
CA ASN A 278 13.67 19.57 12.80
C ASN A 278 13.32 19.12 14.23
N ILE A 279 14.34 19.02 15.13
CA ILE A 279 14.15 18.68 16.55
C ILE A 279 13.15 19.60 17.25
N GLU A 280 13.06 20.86 16.85
CA GLU A 280 12.08 21.81 17.38
C GLU A 280 10.64 21.39 17.05
N GLU A 281 10.42 20.83 15.87
CA GLU A 281 9.10 20.27 15.46
C GLU A 281 8.79 19.01 16.22
N LEU A 282 9.78 18.12 16.46
CA LEU A 282 9.62 16.95 17.32
C LEU A 282 9.33 17.32 18.77
N LYS A 283 9.95 18.38 19.33
CA LYS A 283 9.69 18.87 20.68
C LYS A 283 8.29 19.50 20.83
N ILE A 284 7.74 20.07 19.78
CA ILE A 284 6.37 20.60 19.77
C ILE A 284 5.34 19.45 19.73
N LEU A 285 5.73 18.30 19.18
CA LEU A 285 4.90 17.11 19.03
C LEU A 285 4.95 16.18 20.27
N LEU A 286 5.96 16.28 21.11
CA LEU A 286 6.13 15.64 22.42
C LEU A 286 5.65 16.56 23.55
#